data_617f07eb8892a794fcd89ce0dc90a64c
#
_entry.id   617f07eb8892a794fcd89ce0dc90a64c
#
_cell.length_a   1.000
_cell.length_b   1.000
_cell.length_c   1.000
_cell.angle_alpha   90.00
_cell.angle_beta   90.00
_cell.angle_gamma   90.00
#
_symmetry.space_group_name_H-M   'P 1'
#
loop_
_entity.id
_entity.type
_entity.pdbx_description
1 polymer ?
#
loop_
_entity_poly.entity_id
_entity_poly.type
_entity_poly.pdbx_seq_one_letter_code
_entity_poly.pdbx_strand_id
1 'polypeptide(L)'
;MSDSELLYEISNNRQIVSDIERSNEVIDLEKLFSSLTPGRRRVAVAAVEIYKRQQSQQVERREIFGSADIYKLMGPLIGDLPNEEFWVISLNQSAKLIKKVRISVGGITQTSADIRLIMRVLIDTGATQFAAVHNHPSGNIRPSNEDKRLTEQLKKAAGLLNIRMIDHVIITNGGYYSFGDEGLI
;
A
#
# COMPACT_ATOMS: atom_id res chain seq x y z
N MET A 1 2.76 -1.17 -28.63
CA MET A 1 2.64 -2.64 -28.43
C MET A 1 1.28 -2.92 -27.84
N SER A 2 0.56 -3.90 -28.36
CA SER A 2 -0.68 -4.40 -27.76
C SER A 2 -0.38 -5.24 -26.51
N ASP A 3 -1.40 -5.53 -25.69
CA ASP A 3 -1.24 -6.38 -24.51
C ASP A 3 -0.72 -7.77 -24.88
N SER A 4 -1.19 -8.32 -26.01
CA SER A 4 -0.73 -9.61 -26.55
C SER A 4 0.75 -9.60 -26.94
N GLU A 5 1.22 -8.51 -27.53
CA GLU A 5 2.65 -8.34 -27.85
C GLU A 5 3.49 -8.25 -26.58
N LEU A 6 3.02 -7.48 -25.57
CA LEU A 6 3.68 -7.38 -24.28
C LEU A 6 3.74 -8.73 -23.54
N LEU A 7 2.64 -9.48 -23.54
CA LEU A 7 2.57 -10.83 -22.95
C LEU A 7 3.53 -11.78 -23.65
N TYR A 8 3.64 -11.69 -24.98
CA TYR A 8 4.58 -12.52 -25.71
C TYR A 8 6.04 -12.18 -25.38
N GLU A 9 6.39 -10.88 -25.31
CA GLU A 9 7.73 -10.46 -24.95
C GLU A 9 8.13 -10.93 -23.54
N ILE A 10 7.20 -10.90 -22.58
CA ILE A 10 7.42 -11.40 -21.24
C ILE A 10 7.56 -12.92 -21.22
N SER A 11 6.63 -13.65 -21.83
CA SER A 11 6.54 -15.12 -21.73
C SER A 11 7.42 -15.84 -22.77
N ASN A 12 7.61 -15.26 -23.95
CA ASN A 12 8.14 -15.93 -25.15
C ASN A 12 7.39 -17.22 -25.48
N ASN A 13 6.09 -17.24 -25.22
CA ASN A 13 5.25 -18.42 -25.37
C ASN A 13 3.86 -18.03 -25.92
N ARG A 14 3.60 -18.40 -27.17
CA ARG A 14 2.32 -18.10 -27.86
C ARG A 14 1.12 -18.80 -27.21
N GLN A 15 1.33 -19.96 -26.58
CA GLN A 15 0.25 -20.69 -25.92
C GLN A 15 -0.27 -19.91 -24.72
N ILE A 16 0.62 -19.35 -23.89
CA ILE A 16 0.25 -18.52 -22.71
C ILE A 16 -0.54 -17.29 -23.18
N VAL A 17 -0.11 -16.62 -24.26
CA VAL A 17 -0.82 -15.47 -24.82
C VAL A 17 -2.23 -15.88 -25.26
N SER A 18 -2.35 -16.96 -26.01
CA SER A 18 -3.64 -17.47 -26.48
C SER A 18 -4.59 -17.88 -25.35
N ASP A 19 -4.08 -18.46 -24.28
CA ASP A 19 -4.87 -18.89 -23.12
C ASP A 19 -5.39 -17.69 -22.33
N ILE A 20 -4.59 -16.62 -22.19
CA ILE A 20 -5.00 -15.36 -21.55
C ILE A 20 -6.05 -14.65 -22.41
N GLU A 21 -5.85 -14.54 -23.73
CA GLU A 21 -6.81 -13.91 -24.65
C GLU A 21 -8.18 -14.60 -24.64
N ARG A 22 -8.19 -15.92 -24.56
CA ARG A 22 -9.44 -16.70 -24.51
C ARG A 22 -10.20 -16.56 -23.19
N SER A 23 -9.52 -16.29 -22.09
CA SER A 23 -10.18 -16.12 -20.78
C SER A 23 -11.03 -14.87 -20.70
N ASN A 24 -10.79 -13.86 -21.57
CA ASN A 24 -11.47 -12.57 -21.55
C ASN A 24 -11.49 -11.87 -20.16
N GLU A 25 -10.57 -12.28 -19.28
CA GLU A 25 -10.41 -11.78 -17.92
C GLU A 25 -9.29 -10.73 -17.86
N VAL A 26 -9.28 -9.94 -16.80
CA VAL A 26 -8.15 -9.05 -16.49
C VAL A 26 -6.88 -9.91 -16.35
N ILE A 27 -5.76 -9.44 -16.93
CA ILE A 27 -4.49 -10.16 -16.89
C ILE A 27 -4.07 -10.42 -15.44
N ASP A 28 -4.11 -11.68 -15.05
CA ASP A 28 -3.62 -12.13 -13.75
C ASP A 28 -2.09 -12.27 -13.80
N LEU A 29 -1.41 -11.27 -13.23
CA LEU A 29 0.06 -11.24 -13.20
C LEU A 29 0.66 -12.39 -12.40
N GLU A 30 0.00 -12.87 -11.35
CA GLU A 30 0.50 -13.96 -10.52
C GLU A 30 0.48 -15.28 -11.31
N LYS A 31 -0.60 -15.56 -12.01
CA LYS A 31 -0.74 -16.70 -12.91
C LYS A 31 0.26 -16.63 -14.06
N LEU A 32 0.42 -15.44 -14.67
CA LEU A 32 1.42 -15.20 -15.70
C LEU A 32 2.83 -15.51 -15.18
N PHE A 33 3.21 -14.92 -14.04
CA PHE A 33 4.56 -15.10 -13.47
C PHE A 33 4.84 -16.56 -13.08
N SER A 34 3.83 -17.28 -12.61
CA SER A 34 3.96 -18.72 -12.27
C SER A 34 4.26 -19.58 -13.49
N SER A 35 3.81 -19.16 -14.68
CA SER A 35 4.03 -19.87 -15.95
C SER A 35 5.40 -19.57 -16.60
N LEU A 36 6.13 -18.56 -16.10
CA LEU A 36 7.42 -18.15 -16.66
C LEU A 36 8.58 -19.05 -16.20
N THR A 37 9.59 -19.16 -17.05
CA THR A 37 10.88 -19.73 -16.61
C THR A 37 11.49 -18.90 -15.47
N PRO A 38 12.31 -19.49 -14.57
CA PRO A 38 12.87 -18.77 -13.42
C PRO A 38 13.61 -17.48 -13.77
N GLY A 39 14.32 -17.47 -14.91
CA GLY A 39 15.02 -16.28 -15.38
C GLY A 39 14.08 -15.14 -15.80
N ARG A 40 13.07 -15.44 -16.62
CA ARG A 40 12.07 -14.48 -17.08
C ARG A 40 11.20 -13.97 -15.93
N ARG A 41 10.81 -14.86 -15.02
CA ARG A 41 10.07 -14.48 -13.81
C ARG A 41 10.82 -13.44 -12.99
N ARG A 42 12.12 -13.63 -12.74
CA ARG A 42 12.92 -12.64 -12.00
C ARG A 42 12.95 -11.28 -12.69
N VAL A 43 13.12 -11.25 -14.01
CA VAL A 43 13.13 -9.99 -14.77
C VAL A 43 11.77 -9.31 -14.74
N ALA A 44 10.67 -10.05 -14.95
CA ALA A 44 9.31 -9.51 -14.93
C ALA A 44 8.95 -8.94 -13.54
N VAL A 45 9.23 -9.69 -12.47
CA VAL A 45 9.01 -9.22 -11.09
C VAL A 45 9.82 -7.97 -10.79
N ALA A 46 11.11 -7.94 -11.19
CA ALA A 46 11.95 -6.76 -10.98
C ALA A 46 11.43 -5.53 -11.74
N ALA A 47 10.97 -5.70 -12.98
CA ALA A 47 10.40 -4.60 -13.77
C ALA A 47 9.11 -4.04 -13.13
N VAL A 48 8.21 -4.91 -12.68
CA VAL A 48 6.99 -4.50 -11.96
C VAL A 48 7.34 -3.78 -10.65
N GLU A 49 8.32 -4.28 -9.90
CA GLU A 49 8.76 -3.63 -8.66
C GLU A 49 9.36 -2.23 -8.91
N ILE A 50 10.16 -2.07 -9.96
CA ILE A 50 10.69 -0.76 -10.37
C ILE A 50 9.55 0.19 -10.75
N TYR A 51 8.58 -0.29 -11.54
CA TYR A 51 7.41 0.49 -11.92
C TYR A 51 6.60 0.95 -10.70
N LYS A 52 6.32 0.06 -9.74
CA LYS A 52 5.63 0.38 -8.48
C LYS A 52 6.37 1.48 -7.70
N ARG A 53 7.69 1.36 -7.58
CA ARG A 53 8.53 2.38 -6.92
C ARG A 53 8.48 3.72 -7.63
N GLN A 54 8.52 3.74 -8.96
CA GLN A 54 8.41 4.98 -9.73
C GLN A 54 7.04 5.64 -9.55
N GLN A 55 5.95 4.87 -9.57
CA GLN A 55 4.61 5.41 -9.31
C GLN A 55 4.53 6.05 -7.91
N SER A 56 5.03 5.37 -6.90
CA SER A 56 5.08 5.92 -5.54
C SER A 56 5.91 7.21 -5.46
N GLN A 57 7.09 7.27 -6.10
CA GLN A 57 7.94 8.46 -6.12
C GLN A 57 7.31 9.66 -6.84
N GLN A 58 6.48 9.43 -7.86
CA GLN A 58 5.73 10.51 -8.50
C GLN A 58 4.72 11.14 -7.55
N VAL A 59 4.08 10.34 -6.69
CA VAL A 59 3.14 10.83 -5.67
C VAL A 59 3.88 11.53 -4.53
N GLU A 60 5.06 11.08 -4.15
CA GLU A 60 5.89 11.72 -3.09
C GLU A 60 6.21 13.20 -3.36
N ARG A 61 6.18 13.63 -4.62
CA ARG A 61 6.40 15.04 -5.00
C ARG A 61 5.16 15.91 -4.84
N ARG A 62 4.00 15.32 -4.52
CA ARG A 62 2.71 16.00 -4.38
C ARG A 62 2.33 16.14 -2.91
N GLU A 63 1.45 17.07 -2.66
CA GLU A 63 0.79 17.22 -1.39
C GLU A 63 -0.26 16.09 -1.21
N ILE A 64 -0.43 15.62 0.01
CA ILE A 64 -1.32 14.51 0.35
C ILE A 64 -2.48 15.08 1.16
N PHE A 65 -3.62 15.29 0.51
CA PHE A 65 -4.78 15.91 1.13
C PHE A 65 -5.85 14.91 1.58
N GLY A 66 -5.80 13.66 1.14
CA GLY A 66 -6.85 12.70 1.48
C GLY A 66 -6.49 11.25 1.14
N SER A 67 -7.45 10.40 1.38
CA SER A 67 -7.38 8.94 1.23
C SER A 67 -6.92 8.49 -0.15
N ALA A 68 -7.43 9.12 -1.21
CA ALA A 68 -7.07 8.79 -2.58
C ALA A 68 -5.58 9.03 -2.89
N ASP A 69 -4.97 10.09 -2.31
CA ASP A 69 -3.54 10.34 -2.49
C ASP A 69 -2.70 9.34 -1.70
N ILE A 70 -3.16 8.97 -0.50
CA ILE A 70 -2.54 7.92 0.33
C ILE A 70 -2.59 6.58 -0.41
N TYR A 71 -3.74 6.23 -1.02
CA TYR A 71 -3.89 5.01 -1.78
C TYR A 71 -2.97 4.98 -3.01
N LYS A 72 -2.88 6.07 -3.77
CA LYS A 72 -1.93 6.19 -4.90
C LYS A 72 -0.47 6.04 -4.47
N LEU A 73 -0.12 6.54 -3.28
CA LEU A 73 1.22 6.45 -2.72
C LEU A 73 1.56 5.04 -2.24
N MET A 74 0.64 4.40 -1.52
CA MET A 74 0.92 3.18 -0.77
C MET A 74 0.37 1.92 -1.45
N GLY A 75 -0.73 2.04 -2.21
CA GLY A 75 -1.36 0.91 -2.89
C GLY A 75 -0.39 0.09 -3.75
N PRO A 76 0.44 0.71 -4.62
CA PRO A 76 1.45 -0.01 -5.41
C PRO A 76 2.51 -0.72 -4.56
N LEU A 77 2.73 -0.29 -3.32
CA LEU A 77 3.78 -0.82 -2.45
C LEU A 77 3.31 -1.99 -1.58
N ILE A 78 2.06 -1.92 -1.09
CA ILE A 78 1.59 -2.88 -0.07
C ILE A 78 0.29 -3.60 -0.42
N GLY A 79 -0.41 -3.19 -1.48
CA GLY A 79 -1.75 -3.70 -1.79
C GLY A 79 -1.80 -5.18 -2.14
N ASP A 80 -0.71 -5.75 -2.64
CA ASP A 80 -0.59 -7.15 -3.07
C ASP A 80 0.39 -7.97 -2.20
N LEU A 81 0.78 -7.45 -1.04
CA LEU A 81 1.68 -8.18 -0.16
C LEU A 81 0.96 -9.36 0.53
N PRO A 82 1.62 -10.51 0.67
CA PRO A 82 1.04 -11.69 1.31
C PRO A 82 0.93 -11.57 2.83
N ASN A 83 1.67 -10.65 3.43
CA ASN A 83 1.66 -10.39 4.86
C ASN A 83 1.10 -9.00 5.13
N GLU A 84 0.44 -8.83 6.28
CA GLU A 84 0.00 -7.54 6.74
C GLU A 84 1.20 -6.67 7.16
N GLU A 85 1.28 -5.46 6.65
CA GLU A 85 2.28 -4.47 7.04
C GLU A 85 1.58 -3.21 7.55
N PHE A 86 2.10 -2.65 8.63
CA PHE A 86 1.65 -1.38 9.18
C PHE A 86 2.67 -0.28 8.91
N TRP A 87 2.21 0.82 8.33
CA TRP A 87 3.02 1.96 7.91
C TRP A 87 2.52 3.27 8.49
N VAL A 88 3.43 4.21 8.67
CA VAL A 88 3.15 5.60 9.02
C VAL A 88 3.71 6.52 7.93
N ILE A 89 2.88 7.46 7.51
CA ILE A 89 3.22 8.52 6.58
C ILE A 89 3.31 9.82 7.38
N SER A 90 4.53 10.33 7.54
CA SER A 90 4.79 11.61 8.22
C SER A 90 4.68 12.76 7.22
N LEU A 91 3.92 13.81 7.58
CA LEU A 91 3.66 14.97 6.74
C LEU A 91 4.01 16.26 7.49
N ASN A 92 4.41 17.28 6.72
CA ASN A 92 4.59 18.62 7.26
C ASN A 92 3.26 19.41 7.28
N GLN A 93 3.30 20.66 7.73
CA GLN A 93 2.13 21.54 7.82
C GLN A 93 1.43 21.80 6.48
N SER A 94 2.17 21.75 5.37
CA SER A 94 1.64 21.89 4.01
C SER A 94 1.23 20.55 3.38
N ALA A 95 1.00 19.52 4.19
CA ALA A 95 0.63 18.17 3.75
C ALA A 95 1.64 17.50 2.79
N LYS A 96 2.90 17.97 2.77
CA LYS A 96 3.96 17.34 1.97
C LYS A 96 4.56 16.16 2.73
N LEU A 97 4.83 15.09 2.00
CA LEU A 97 5.47 13.90 2.54
C LEU A 97 6.88 14.22 3.07
N ILE A 98 7.13 13.89 4.33
CA ILE A 98 8.46 13.90 4.95
C ILE A 98 9.06 12.51 4.85
N LYS A 99 8.32 11.48 5.30
CA LYS A 99 8.82 10.11 5.34
C LYS A 99 7.68 9.09 5.36
N LYS A 100 7.93 7.93 4.75
CA LYS A 100 7.15 6.69 4.94
C LYS A 100 7.97 5.74 5.79
N VAL A 101 7.40 5.21 6.85
CA VAL A 101 8.10 4.28 7.75
C VAL A 101 7.24 3.05 7.99
N ARG A 102 7.79 1.88 7.70
CA ARG A 102 7.18 0.61 8.08
C ARG A 102 7.40 0.38 9.57
N ILE A 103 6.31 0.25 10.31
CA ILE A 103 6.30 0.07 11.76
C ILE A 103 6.39 -1.39 12.13
N SER A 104 5.61 -2.23 11.45
CA SER A 104 5.58 -3.67 11.72
C SER A 104 5.22 -4.48 10.48
N VAL A 105 5.63 -5.74 10.52
CA VAL A 105 5.21 -6.80 9.59
C VAL A 105 4.58 -7.87 10.45
N GLY A 106 3.31 -8.19 10.20
CA GLY A 106 2.58 -9.22 10.91
C GLY A 106 2.77 -10.60 10.30
N GLY A 107 2.43 -11.62 11.09
CA GLY A 107 2.15 -12.96 10.59
C GLY A 107 0.76 -13.01 9.95
N ILE A 108 0.31 -14.24 9.64
CA ILE A 108 -0.97 -14.49 8.95
C ILE A 108 -2.19 -14.02 9.75
N THR A 109 -2.06 -13.75 11.05
CA THR A 109 -3.21 -13.52 11.95
C THR A 109 -3.28 -12.16 12.63
N GLN A 110 -2.20 -11.39 12.79
CA GLN A 110 -2.25 -10.07 13.42
C GLN A 110 -0.96 -9.26 13.23
N THR A 111 -1.10 -7.95 12.97
CA THR A 111 0.00 -6.98 13.02
C THR A 111 -0.23 -6.04 14.20
N SER A 112 0.54 -6.18 15.28
CA SER A 112 0.48 -5.22 16.37
C SER A 112 1.36 -4.01 16.06
N ALA A 113 0.75 -2.83 15.94
CA ALA A 113 1.47 -1.57 15.80
C ALA A 113 1.78 -0.98 17.19
N ASP A 114 3.06 -0.83 17.53
CA ASP A 114 3.48 -0.18 18.77
C ASP A 114 3.31 1.35 18.67
N ILE A 115 2.35 1.90 19.41
CA ILE A 115 2.04 3.33 19.42
C ILE A 115 3.27 4.17 19.83
N ARG A 116 4.10 3.68 20.75
CA ARG A 116 5.31 4.39 21.20
C ARG A 116 6.31 4.55 20.05
N LEU A 117 6.45 3.49 19.24
CA LEU A 117 7.31 3.54 18.06
C LEU A 117 6.76 4.52 17.00
N ILE A 118 5.44 4.53 16.81
CA ILE A 118 4.78 5.47 15.90
C ILE A 118 5.01 6.91 16.34
N MET A 119 4.72 7.22 17.62
CA MET A 119 4.92 8.57 18.16
C MET A 119 6.39 9.00 18.07
N ARG A 120 7.33 8.09 18.35
CA ARG A 120 8.77 8.36 18.19
C ARG A 120 9.11 8.73 16.74
N VAL A 121 8.63 7.97 15.76
CA VAL A 121 8.83 8.27 14.33
C VAL A 121 8.29 9.67 13.98
N LEU A 122 7.10 10.02 14.45
CA LEU A 122 6.49 11.32 14.19
C LEU A 122 7.29 12.46 14.79
N ILE A 123 7.80 12.31 16.02
CA ILE A 123 8.66 13.30 16.69
C ILE A 123 10.00 13.41 15.96
N ASP A 124 10.68 12.30 15.70
CA ASP A 124 12.00 12.27 15.06
C ASP A 124 11.97 12.88 13.65
N THR A 125 10.82 12.78 12.94
CA THR A 125 10.65 13.38 11.61
C THR A 125 10.18 14.83 11.64
N GLY A 126 9.82 15.37 12.79
CA GLY A 126 9.23 16.71 12.92
C GLY A 126 7.87 16.82 12.24
N ALA A 127 7.11 15.73 12.18
CA ALA A 127 5.80 15.69 11.55
C ALA A 127 4.80 16.55 12.33
N THR A 128 4.00 17.31 11.60
CA THR A 128 2.84 18.03 12.17
C THR A 128 1.52 17.34 11.85
N GLN A 129 1.55 16.43 10.86
CA GLN A 129 0.43 15.61 10.44
C GLN A 129 0.93 14.21 10.07
N PHE A 130 0.05 13.23 10.13
CA PHE A 130 0.37 11.88 9.68
C PHE A 130 -0.87 11.11 9.23
N ALA A 131 -0.63 10.07 8.43
CA ALA A 131 -1.60 9.02 8.16
C ALA A 131 -1.04 7.67 8.62
N ALA A 132 -1.91 6.82 9.14
CA ALA A 132 -1.64 5.40 9.34
C ALA A 132 -2.13 4.61 8.12
N VAL A 133 -1.40 3.57 7.74
CA VAL A 133 -1.77 2.73 6.59
C VAL A 133 -1.41 1.29 6.88
N HIS A 134 -2.30 0.36 6.59
CA HIS A 134 -1.97 -1.06 6.57
C HIS A 134 -2.70 -1.78 5.43
N ASN A 135 -2.21 -2.94 5.06
CA ASN A 135 -2.88 -3.75 4.05
C ASN A 135 -3.57 -4.96 4.69
N HIS A 136 -4.66 -5.39 4.06
CA HIS A 136 -5.34 -6.65 4.37
C HIS A 136 -5.11 -7.67 3.24
N PRO A 137 -4.21 -8.65 3.41
CA PRO A 137 -3.97 -9.68 2.39
C PRO A 137 -5.19 -10.52 2.05
N SER A 138 -6.17 -10.59 2.96
CA SER A 138 -7.44 -11.30 2.74
C SER A 138 -8.34 -10.65 1.69
N GLY A 139 -8.04 -9.42 1.25
CA GLY A 139 -8.88 -8.64 0.36
C GLY A 139 -10.12 -7.99 1.02
N ASN A 140 -10.37 -8.22 2.31
CA ASN A 140 -11.47 -7.59 3.03
C ASN A 140 -11.09 -6.17 3.46
N ILE A 141 -11.73 -5.15 2.89
CA ILE A 141 -11.48 -3.74 3.22
C ILE A 141 -12.13 -3.28 4.54
N ARG A 142 -13.01 -4.08 5.14
CA ARG A 142 -13.71 -3.67 6.37
C ARG A 142 -12.74 -3.67 7.55
N PRO A 143 -12.73 -2.56 8.36
CA PRO A 143 -11.89 -2.50 9.54
C PRO A 143 -12.34 -3.49 10.61
N SER A 144 -11.38 -4.14 11.25
CA SER A 144 -11.58 -4.96 12.43
C SER A 144 -11.87 -4.08 13.68
N ASN A 145 -12.24 -4.70 14.77
CA ASN A 145 -12.38 -3.99 16.05
C ASN A 145 -11.02 -3.51 16.58
N GLU A 146 -9.96 -4.25 16.29
CA GLU A 146 -8.59 -3.89 16.62
C GLU A 146 -8.16 -2.63 15.85
N ASP A 147 -8.46 -2.53 14.55
CA ASP A 147 -8.16 -1.35 13.74
C ASP A 147 -8.85 -0.10 14.29
N LYS A 148 -10.12 -0.23 14.65
CA LYS A 148 -10.89 0.87 15.26
C LYS A 148 -10.27 1.33 16.58
N ARG A 149 -9.91 0.39 17.46
CA ARG A 149 -9.26 0.70 18.76
C ARG A 149 -7.89 1.37 18.54
N LEU A 150 -7.09 0.82 17.62
CA LEU A 150 -5.78 1.38 17.30
C LEU A 150 -5.91 2.81 16.74
N THR A 151 -6.86 3.04 15.83
CA THR A 151 -7.15 4.38 15.28
C THR A 151 -7.44 5.39 16.39
N GLU A 152 -8.34 5.04 17.31
CA GLU A 152 -8.69 5.89 18.45
C GLU A 152 -7.48 6.16 19.38
N GLN A 153 -6.66 5.15 19.62
CA GLN A 153 -5.47 5.31 20.45
C GLN A 153 -4.41 6.20 19.78
N LEU A 154 -4.20 6.03 18.47
CA LEU A 154 -3.28 6.87 17.68
C LEU A 154 -3.74 8.33 17.66
N LYS A 155 -5.02 8.57 17.39
CA LYS A 155 -5.63 9.90 17.39
C LYS A 155 -5.41 10.61 18.74
N LYS A 156 -5.68 9.92 19.85
CA LYS A 156 -5.49 10.44 21.21
C LYS A 156 -4.01 10.73 21.54
N ALA A 157 -3.12 9.76 21.25
CA ALA A 157 -1.70 9.90 21.54
C ALA A 157 -1.06 11.05 20.73
N ALA A 158 -1.36 11.14 19.45
CA ALA A 158 -0.84 12.19 18.59
C ALA A 158 -1.42 13.58 18.94
N GLY A 159 -2.69 13.64 19.35
CA GLY A 159 -3.33 14.86 19.82
C GLY A 159 -2.63 15.49 21.03
N LEU A 160 -2.11 14.67 21.97
CA LEU A 160 -1.30 15.15 23.10
C LEU A 160 0.02 15.82 22.68
N LEU A 161 0.50 15.47 21.48
CA LEU A 161 1.74 15.99 20.90
C LEU A 161 1.46 17.11 19.88
N ASN A 162 0.21 17.54 19.72
CA ASN A 162 -0.24 18.47 18.70
C ASN A 162 0.09 18.01 17.26
N ILE A 163 0.10 16.71 17.03
CA ILE A 163 0.27 16.09 15.71
C ILE A 163 -1.10 15.62 15.22
N ARG A 164 -1.54 16.09 14.06
CA ARG A 164 -2.86 15.78 13.52
C ARG A 164 -2.83 14.45 12.75
N MET A 165 -3.64 13.50 13.15
CA MET A 165 -3.96 12.34 12.32
C MET A 165 -4.91 12.78 11.22
N ILE A 166 -4.51 12.64 9.95
CA ILE A 166 -5.34 13.00 8.80
C ILE A 166 -6.19 11.84 8.31
N ASP A 167 -5.66 10.60 8.41
CA ASP A 167 -6.38 9.40 8.01
C ASP A 167 -5.77 8.13 8.62
N HIS A 168 -6.56 7.06 8.56
CA HIS A 168 -6.12 5.67 8.64
C HIS A 168 -6.71 4.93 7.45
N VAL A 169 -5.85 4.37 6.60
CA VAL A 169 -6.26 3.75 5.35
C VAL A 169 -5.91 2.27 5.37
N ILE A 170 -6.90 1.43 5.10
CA ILE A 170 -6.75 -0.01 4.89
C ILE A 170 -6.69 -0.26 3.40
N ILE A 171 -5.64 -0.92 2.92
CA ILE A 171 -5.38 -1.16 1.50
C ILE A 171 -5.52 -2.65 1.18
N THR A 172 -6.16 -2.93 0.04
CA THR A 172 -6.21 -4.27 -0.55
C THR A 172 -5.82 -4.20 -2.02
N ASN A 173 -5.66 -5.33 -2.67
CA ASN A 173 -5.40 -5.39 -4.11
C ASN A 173 -6.56 -4.78 -4.95
N GLY A 174 -7.80 -4.79 -4.43
CA GLY A 174 -8.99 -4.31 -5.14
C GLY A 174 -9.46 -2.91 -4.75
N GLY A 175 -8.82 -2.23 -3.77
CA GLY A 175 -9.28 -0.92 -3.31
C GLY A 175 -8.80 -0.59 -1.90
N TYR A 176 -9.48 0.36 -1.26
CA TYR A 176 -9.14 0.80 0.10
C TYR A 176 -10.37 1.20 0.90
N TYR A 177 -10.20 1.26 2.22
CA TYR A 177 -11.12 1.86 3.18
C TYR A 177 -10.40 3.01 3.89
N SER A 178 -11.06 4.13 4.11
CA SER A 178 -10.54 5.29 4.83
C SER A 178 -11.40 5.61 6.04
N PHE A 179 -10.79 5.69 7.21
CA PHE A 179 -11.46 6.14 8.42
C PHE A 179 -11.83 7.63 8.35
N GLY A 180 -11.04 8.43 7.62
CA GLY A 180 -11.31 9.85 7.40
C GLY A 180 -12.56 10.06 6.54
N ASP A 181 -12.68 9.35 5.41
CA ASP A 181 -13.84 9.44 4.52
C ASP A 181 -15.15 8.99 5.21
N GLU A 182 -15.05 8.07 6.18
CA GLU A 182 -16.18 7.58 6.99
C GLU A 182 -16.47 8.47 8.23
N GLY A 183 -15.73 9.58 8.41
CA GLY A 183 -15.94 10.52 9.52
C GLY A 183 -15.55 10.00 10.90
N LEU A 184 -14.62 9.03 10.97
CA LEU A 184 -14.14 8.41 12.21
C LEU A 184 -12.85 9.04 12.75
N ILE A 185 -12.28 10.00 12.01
CA ILE A 185 -11.08 10.78 12.40
C ILE A 185 -11.40 12.25 12.59
#